data_86c30e1589dd832236f410963a264bbe
#
_entry.id   86c30e1589dd832236f410963a264bbe
#
_cell.length_a   1.000
_cell.length_b   1.000
_cell.length_c   1.000
_cell.angle_alpha   90.00
_cell.angle_beta   90.00
_cell.angle_gamma   90.00
#
_symmetry.space_group_name_H-M   'P 1'
#
loop_
_entity.id
_entity.type
_entity.pdbx_description
1 polymer ?
#
loop_
_entity_poly.entity_id
_entity_poly.type
_entity_poly.pdbx_seq_one_letter_code
_entity_poly.pdbx_strand_id
1 'polypeptide(L)'
;MNQAVTDVPSTINRRLAAIAFADVAGYSRLMALDDVETVRRWKALRTEIMQPHMVRHGGRVAEIAGDALLVEFASVVNAVRWAADVQRTMHSTQSDKNPLHLRIGINVEDVIDEDGILQGDGVNIASRIHQAAEPGQIVVTAAVRDYVRSRLPLVFHDLGMPPMKNINRPVRVFAIEWVEGGKSDLVVQPYLQWSSRPTVAVLPFRTIGGTEGDDYYGDGITNEIISGLSRSRALYVIARSSTLRYRNREKDLRQIASELDVRYILNGSVQRQKTRLRINCELIDVGGDRPIWTERFQGSTDELFEFQDRITASILGMLEPRVRAVEAARVRDHPTESLDAYHCVLKALALLYLFTPESYRAAGELLERAIALDPSYPQAYAYLAWWLNFRIGEGWSPNPVVDRERALVVSQHAIELDGDDPFVLTVGGHILSFLGKKPHEAIEIFDRALALDENSAFTWGLSALTLAYLGRADEALGRLQNVWRLNPFDPLRFYFWIIAGIAEFVAGRYDESIAWLRKCKRANPRFIACLRMQAASLALSGQVTDAQAVARELLTIEPTFRVSTFISWYPLQRTDDLARLESGLRIAGLPD
;
A
#
# COMPACT_ATOMS: atom_id res chain seq x y z
N MET A 1 11.77 29.79 59.59
CA MET A 1 11.89 28.56 58.77
C MET A 1 11.04 28.81 57.53
N ASN A 2 11.64 29.30 56.48
CA ASN A 2 10.99 29.54 55.16
C ASN A 2 11.08 28.22 54.36
N GLN A 3 9.97 27.59 54.07
CA GLN A 3 9.91 26.56 53.04
C GLN A 3 9.88 27.23 51.68
N ALA A 4 10.95 27.06 50.92
CA ALA A 4 11.00 27.40 49.53
C ALA A 4 10.11 26.42 48.76
N VAL A 5 9.05 26.92 48.12
CA VAL A 5 8.29 26.21 47.12
C VAL A 5 9.19 26.14 45.89
N THR A 6 9.64 24.96 45.56
CA THR A 6 10.37 24.68 44.32
C THR A 6 9.34 24.71 43.18
N ASP A 7 9.32 25.78 42.38
CA ASP A 7 8.67 25.84 41.08
C ASP A 7 9.30 24.75 40.18
N VAL A 8 8.53 23.70 39.87
CA VAL A 8 8.84 22.79 38.78
C VAL A 8 8.52 23.54 37.48
N PRO A 9 9.47 23.70 36.56
CA PRO A 9 9.21 24.40 35.32
C PRO A 9 8.13 23.67 34.52
N SER A 10 7.02 24.34 34.22
CA SER A 10 5.97 23.85 33.35
C SER A 10 6.57 23.51 31.99
N THR A 11 6.40 22.27 31.53
CA THR A 11 6.90 21.80 30.22
C THR A 11 5.97 22.32 29.13
N ILE A 12 6.34 23.43 28.50
CA ILE A 12 5.66 23.95 27.31
C ILE A 12 5.88 22.96 26.16
N ASN A 13 4.83 22.24 25.76
CA ASN A 13 4.89 21.25 24.69
C ASN A 13 4.12 21.76 23.47
N ARG A 14 4.81 22.03 22.35
CA ARG A 14 4.21 22.41 21.07
C ARG A 14 3.95 21.16 20.23
N ARG A 15 2.74 21.02 19.68
CA ARG A 15 2.37 19.89 18.83
C ARG A 15 1.26 20.23 17.85
N LEU A 16 1.23 19.56 16.73
CA LEU A 16 0.14 19.66 15.77
C LEU A 16 -1.10 18.93 16.32
N ALA A 17 -2.26 19.58 16.30
CA ALA A 17 -3.51 18.98 16.69
C ALA A 17 -4.66 19.44 15.79
N ALA A 18 -5.66 18.60 15.63
CA ALA A 18 -6.93 19.01 15.06
C ALA A 18 -7.86 19.48 16.19
N ILE A 19 -8.31 20.71 16.09
CA ILE A 19 -9.13 21.37 17.08
C ILE A 19 -10.52 21.57 16.51
N ALA A 20 -11.52 21.02 17.19
CA ALA A 20 -12.93 21.24 16.90
C ALA A 20 -13.54 22.14 17.98
N PHE A 21 -14.16 23.21 17.56
CA PHE A 21 -14.91 24.11 18.42
C PHE A 21 -16.40 24.01 18.08
N ALA A 22 -17.21 23.59 19.03
CA ALA A 22 -18.64 23.44 18.88
C ALA A 22 -19.40 24.42 19.80
N ASP A 23 -20.39 25.10 19.27
CA ASP A 23 -21.16 26.15 19.92
C ASP A 23 -22.66 25.99 19.62
N VAL A 24 -23.53 26.32 20.59
CA VAL A 24 -24.98 26.27 20.39
C VAL A 24 -25.48 27.55 19.73
N ALA A 25 -26.05 27.42 18.54
CA ALA A 25 -26.59 28.55 17.79
C ALA A 25 -27.74 29.25 18.56
N GLY A 26 -27.55 30.53 18.85
CA GLY A 26 -28.57 31.35 19.53
C GLY A 26 -28.79 31.02 21.00
N TYR A 27 -27.77 30.47 21.70
CA TYR A 27 -27.83 30.07 23.09
C TYR A 27 -28.41 31.17 24.01
N SER A 28 -27.96 32.43 23.92
CA SER A 28 -28.45 33.54 24.73
C SER A 28 -29.96 33.78 24.56
N ARG A 29 -30.51 33.57 23.36
CA ARG A 29 -31.93 33.66 23.09
C ARG A 29 -32.72 32.52 23.76
N LEU A 30 -32.15 31.29 23.73
CA LEU A 30 -32.75 30.12 24.38
C LEU A 30 -32.74 30.26 25.89
N MET A 31 -31.64 30.77 26.46
CA MET A 31 -31.55 31.11 27.90
C MET A 31 -32.57 32.15 28.33
N ALA A 32 -32.85 33.15 27.50
CA ALA A 32 -33.88 34.16 27.80
C ALA A 32 -35.31 33.61 27.76
N LEU A 33 -35.54 32.47 27.08
CA LEU A 33 -36.85 31.80 27.03
C LEU A 33 -37.04 30.84 28.21
N ASP A 34 -36.06 30.02 28.52
CA ASP A 34 -36.05 29.07 29.64
C ASP A 34 -34.58 28.66 29.93
N ASP A 35 -34.02 29.25 30.97
CA ASP A 35 -32.60 29.06 31.32
C ASP A 35 -32.33 27.66 31.89
N VAL A 36 -33.22 27.17 32.77
CA VAL A 36 -33.06 25.85 33.43
C VAL A 36 -33.14 24.72 32.39
N GLU A 37 -34.13 24.76 31.54
CA GLU A 37 -34.36 23.76 30.51
C GLU A 37 -33.23 23.81 29.44
N THR A 38 -32.78 25.01 29.05
CA THR A 38 -31.67 25.18 28.11
C THR A 38 -30.38 24.58 28.65
N VAL A 39 -30.03 24.83 29.91
CA VAL A 39 -28.85 24.23 30.57
C VAL A 39 -28.98 22.71 30.67
N ARG A 40 -30.12 22.19 31.03
CA ARG A 40 -30.40 20.75 31.12
C ARG A 40 -30.20 20.07 29.76
N ARG A 41 -30.76 20.62 28.70
CA ARG A 41 -30.65 20.11 27.33
C ARG A 41 -29.22 20.18 26.79
N TRP A 42 -28.51 21.27 27.07
CA TRP A 42 -27.09 21.38 26.69
C TRP A 42 -26.25 20.34 27.41
N LYS A 43 -26.51 20.08 28.70
CA LYS A 43 -25.80 19.01 29.43
C LYS A 43 -26.09 17.63 28.85
N ALA A 44 -27.37 17.33 28.55
CA ALA A 44 -27.77 16.06 27.93
C ALA A 44 -27.08 15.86 26.56
N LEU A 45 -27.11 16.90 25.70
CA LEU A 45 -26.45 16.86 24.39
C LEU A 45 -24.97 16.52 24.50
N ARG A 46 -24.23 17.14 25.41
CA ARG A 46 -22.83 16.84 25.66
C ARG A 46 -22.61 15.41 26.11
N THR A 47 -23.38 14.94 27.09
CA THR A 47 -23.14 13.63 27.73
C THR A 47 -23.68 12.46 26.94
N GLU A 48 -24.80 12.62 26.25
CA GLU A 48 -25.50 11.53 25.57
C GLU A 48 -25.17 11.43 24.09
N ILE A 49 -24.75 12.53 23.44
CA ILE A 49 -24.42 12.54 22.01
C ILE A 49 -22.93 12.86 21.78
N MET A 50 -22.47 14.04 22.25
CA MET A 50 -21.12 14.48 21.88
C MET A 50 -20.02 13.60 22.49
N GLN A 51 -20.15 13.23 23.76
CA GLN A 51 -19.11 12.46 24.48
C GLN A 51 -18.96 11.02 23.98
N PRO A 52 -20.02 10.24 23.71
CA PRO A 52 -19.87 8.89 23.14
C PRO A 52 -19.18 8.90 21.76
N HIS A 53 -19.57 9.85 20.88
CA HIS A 53 -18.90 10.01 19.59
C HIS A 53 -17.46 10.49 19.73
N MET A 54 -17.16 11.37 20.72
CA MET A 54 -15.80 11.82 20.99
C MET A 54 -14.88 10.67 21.40
N VAL A 55 -15.33 9.81 22.31
CA VAL A 55 -14.59 8.62 22.73
C VAL A 55 -14.35 7.68 21.55
N ARG A 56 -15.39 7.43 20.72
CA ARG A 56 -15.28 6.60 19.51
C ARG A 56 -14.20 7.10 18.54
N HIS A 57 -14.05 8.42 18.41
CA HIS A 57 -13.12 9.04 17.48
C HIS A 57 -11.79 9.47 18.14
N GLY A 58 -11.52 9.06 19.37
CA GLY A 58 -10.26 9.33 20.07
C GLY A 58 -10.02 10.81 20.36
N GLY A 59 -11.11 11.57 20.59
CA GLY A 59 -11.05 12.98 21.02
C GLY A 59 -10.94 13.13 22.53
N ARG A 60 -10.45 14.27 22.98
CA ARG A 60 -10.52 14.68 24.39
C ARG A 60 -11.10 16.09 24.50
N VAL A 61 -11.83 16.33 25.58
CA VAL A 61 -12.27 17.69 25.94
C VAL A 61 -11.06 18.49 26.37
N ALA A 62 -10.79 19.60 25.70
CA ALA A 62 -9.75 20.54 26.09
C ALA A 62 -10.31 21.66 26.97
N GLU A 63 -11.54 22.14 26.67
CA GLU A 63 -12.18 23.19 27.43
C GLU A 63 -13.71 23.16 27.29
N ILE A 64 -14.43 23.60 28.32
CA ILE A 64 -15.87 23.87 28.28
C ILE A 64 -16.08 25.30 28.75
N ALA A 65 -16.56 26.16 27.86
CA ALA A 65 -16.79 27.57 28.13
C ALA A 65 -18.25 27.92 27.81
N GLY A 66 -19.12 27.95 28.83
CA GLY A 66 -20.55 28.24 28.67
C GLY A 66 -21.25 27.21 27.75
N ASP A 67 -21.72 27.66 26.59
CA ASP A 67 -22.38 26.90 25.54
C ASP A 67 -21.40 26.32 24.50
N ALA A 68 -20.12 26.54 24.70
CA ALA A 68 -19.06 26.08 23.79
C ALA A 68 -18.28 24.90 24.36
N LEU A 69 -17.87 24.01 23.45
CA LEU A 69 -17.02 22.87 23.74
C LEU A 69 -15.82 22.87 22.79
N LEU A 70 -14.61 22.87 23.37
CA LEU A 70 -13.36 22.70 22.65
C LEU A 70 -12.91 21.25 22.77
N VAL A 71 -12.75 20.58 21.65
CA VAL A 71 -12.33 19.18 21.57
C VAL A 71 -11.06 19.07 20.73
N GLU A 72 -10.13 18.31 21.22
CA GLU A 72 -8.89 18.00 20.53
C GLU A 72 -8.92 16.59 20.00
N PHE A 73 -8.34 16.42 18.80
CA PHE A 73 -8.11 15.13 18.17
C PHE A 73 -6.68 15.03 17.66
N ALA A 74 -6.06 13.86 17.82
CA ALA A 74 -4.78 13.57 17.20
C ALA A 74 -4.90 13.42 15.66
N SER A 75 -6.11 13.14 15.16
CA SER A 75 -6.42 12.94 13.73
C SER A 75 -7.42 13.97 13.23
N VAL A 76 -7.06 14.68 12.15
CA VAL A 76 -7.95 15.62 11.43
C VAL A 76 -9.19 14.90 10.91
N VAL A 77 -9.02 13.68 10.39
CA VAL A 77 -10.13 12.86 9.89
C VAL A 77 -11.11 12.52 11.00
N ASN A 78 -10.58 12.15 12.18
CA ASN A 78 -11.41 11.80 13.32
C ASN A 78 -12.17 13.02 13.88
N ALA A 79 -11.57 14.21 13.85
CA ALA A 79 -12.25 15.45 14.21
C ALA A 79 -13.46 15.72 13.30
N VAL A 80 -13.29 15.57 11.99
CA VAL A 80 -14.37 15.76 11.00
C VAL A 80 -15.42 14.66 11.13
N ARG A 81 -15.05 13.40 11.34
CA ARG A 81 -15.99 12.30 11.59
C ARG A 81 -16.82 12.50 12.85
N TRP A 82 -16.15 12.90 13.94
CA TRP A 82 -16.84 13.25 15.17
C TRP A 82 -17.92 14.31 14.94
N ALA A 83 -17.53 15.42 14.32
CA ALA A 83 -18.45 16.51 14.03
C ALA A 83 -19.62 16.03 13.14
N ALA A 84 -19.31 15.20 12.16
CA ALA A 84 -20.25 14.58 11.27
C ALA A 84 -21.26 13.69 11.98
N ASP A 85 -20.79 12.77 12.83
CA ASP A 85 -21.65 11.84 13.55
C ASP A 85 -22.51 12.57 14.60
N VAL A 86 -21.96 13.59 15.27
CA VAL A 86 -22.73 14.45 16.20
C VAL A 86 -23.87 15.15 15.48
N GLN A 87 -23.61 15.84 14.35
CA GLN A 87 -24.66 16.56 13.60
C GLN A 87 -25.73 15.60 13.07
N ARG A 88 -25.31 14.42 12.53
CA ARG A 88 -26.24 13.40 12.03
C ARG A 88 -27.14 12.85 13.14
N THR A 89 -26.56 12.54 14.31
CA THR A 89 -27.33 12.04 15.46
C THR A 89 -28.30 13.09 15.95
N MET A 90 -27.90 14.35 16.02
CA MET A 90 -28.78 15.46 16.38
C MET A 90 -29.93 15.59 15.40
N HIS A 91 -29.68 15.52 14.10
CA HIS A 91 -30.72 15.61 13.08
C HIS A 91 -31.75 14.47 13.19
N SER A 92 -31.30 13.25 13.52
CA SER A 92 -32.16 12.06 13.63
C SER A 92 -32.96 11.98 14.93
N THR A 93 -32.47 12.63 16.02
CA THR A 93 -33.08 12.50 17.37
C THR A 93 -33.96 13.67 17.78
N GLN A 94 -33.89 14.80 17.09
CA GLN A 94 -34.67 15.99 17.49
C GLN A 94 -36.10 16.00 16.92
N SER A 95 -37.06 15.72 17.81
CA SER A 95 -38.50 15.88 17.55
C SER A 95 -39.11 17.12 18.22
N ASP A 96 -38.31 17.97 18.84
CA ASP A 96 -38.75 19.07 19.70
C ASP A 96 -39.18 20.32 18.94
N LYS A 97 -40.12 21.11 19.56
CA LYS A 97 -40.60 22.39 19.03
C LYS A 97 -39.52 23.50 18.96
N ASN A 98 -38.38 23.33 19.66
CA ASN A 98 -37.22 24.26 19.66
C ASN A 98 -35.91 23.48 19.71
N PRO A 99 -35.44 22.91 18.60
CA PRO A 99 -34.23 22.10 18.59
C PRO A 99 -32.97 22.92 18.90
N LEU A 100 -32.02 22.32 19.65
CA LEU A 100 -30.65 22.85 19.75
C LEU A 100 -29.91 22.60 18.44
N HIS A 101 -29.29 23.61 17.89
CA HIS A 101 -28.44 23.47 16.71
C HIS A 101 -26.98 23.80 17.07
N LEU A 102 -26.05 22.95 16.68
CA LEU A 102 -24.61 23.22 16.84
C LEU A 102 -24.03 23.85 15.58
N ARG A 103 -23.09 24.77 15.78
CA ARG A 103 -22.15 25.21 14.76
C ARG A 103 -20.77 24.64 15.13
N ILE A 104 -20.10 23.98 14.20
CA ILE A 104 -18.83 23.36 14.50
C ILE A 104 -17.76 23.90 13.54
N GLY A 105 -16.68 24.43 14.11
CA GLY A 105 -15.48 24.87 13.38
C GLY A 105 -14.31 23.92 13.63
N ILE A 106 -13.60 23.48 12.56
CA ILE A 106 -12.46 22.58 12.71
C ILE A 106 -11.24 23.20 12.03
N ASN A 107 -10.14 23.27 12.78
CA ASN A 107 -8.83 23.70 12.31
C ASN A 107 -7.75 22.66 12.65
N VAL A 108 -6.64 22.67 11.92
CA VAL A 108 -5.44 21.88 12.20
C VAL A 108 -4.24 22.80 12.20
N GLU A 109 -3.57 22.88 13.33
CA GLU A 109 -2.39 23.76 13.51
C GLU A 109 -1.59 23.35 14.76
N ASP A 110 -0.41 23.95 14.91
CA ASP A 110 0.38 23.79 16.12
C ASP A 110 -0.33 24.45 17.32
N VAL A 111 -0.41 23.70 18.39
CA VAL A 111 -0.95 24.15 19.68
C VAL A 111 0.10 24.03 20.77
N ILE A 112 0.00 24.86 21.77
CA ILE A 112 0.77 24.78 23.01
C ILE A 112 -0.12 24.06 24.03
N ASP A 113 0.38 22.96 24.57
CA ASP A 113 -0.26 22.23 25.67
C ASP A 113 0.48 22.56 26.97
N GLU A 114 -0.18 23.26 27.87
CA GLU A 114 0.29 23.58 29.20
C GLU A 114 -0.68 22.99 30.20
N ASP A 115 -0.27 21.92 30.88
CA ASP A 115 -1.07 21.18 31.86
C ASP A 115 -2.48 20.77 31.40
N GLY A 116 -2.62 20.44 30.10
CA GLY A 116 -3.88 20.01 29.48
C GLY A 116 -4.71 21.15 28.89
N ILE A 117 -4.30 22.42 29.10
CA ILE A 117 -4.92 23.61 28.52
C ILE A 117 -4.27 23.89 27.17
N LEU A 118 -5.07 23.97 26.12
CA LEU A 118 -4.59 24.24 24.78
C LEU A 118 -4.58 25.74 24.49
N GLN A 119 -3.45 26.25 24.01
CA GLN A 119 -3.25 27.65 23.65
C GLN A 119 -2.63 27.76 22.25
N GLY A 120 -2.77 28.91 21.62
CA GLY A 120 -2.13 29.26 20.35
C GLY A 120 -3.12 29.66 19.26
N ASP A 121 -2.55 30.10 18.11
CA ASP A 121 -3.36 30.59 16.98
C ASP A 121 -4.31 29.51 16.42
N GLY A 122 -3.93 28.25 16.48
CA GLY A 122 -4.75 27.12 16.03
C GLY A 122 -6.08 27.02 16.78
N VAL A 123 -6.06 27.24 18.09
CA VAL A 123 -7.25 27.25 18.96
C VAL A 123 -8.09 28.48 18.65
N ASN A 124 -7.45 29.65 18.50
CA ASN A 124 -8.14 30.90 18.17
C ASN A 124 -8.86 30.83 16.82
N ILE A 125 -8.22 30.24 15.81
CA ILE A 125 -8.84 30.06 14.49
C ILE A 125 -10.07 29.13 14.60
N ALA A 126 -9.95 27.96 15.24
CA ALA A 126 -11.07 27.04 15.43
C ALA A 126 -12.26 27.73 16.11
N SER A 127 -11.97 28.55 17.16
CA SER A 127 -12.98 29.32 17.90
C SER A 127 -13.56 30.52 17.12
N ARG A 128 -13.10 30.81 15.90
CA ARG A 128 -13.64 31.89 15.06
C ARG A 128 -14.33 31.37 13.82
N ILE A 129 -13.81 30.31 13.20
CA ILE A 129 -14.41 29.81 11.97
C ILE A 129 -15.81 29.23 12.17
N HIS A 130 -16.17 28.74 13.38
CA HIS A 130 -17.52 28.27 13.67
C HIS A 130 -18.57 29.36 13.48
N GLN A 131 -18.16 30.64 13.61
CA GLN A 131 -19.08 31.78 13.42
C GLN A 131 -19.52 31.95 11.95
N ALA A 132 -18.73 31.39 11.00
CA ALA A 132 -19.12 31.35 9.60
C ALA A 132 -20.07 30.19 9.27
N ALA A 133 -20.35 29.30 10.24
CA ALA A 133 -21.26 28.18 10.08
C ALA A 133 -22.71 28.60 10.30
N GLU A 134 -23.62 28.14 9.46
CA GLU A 134 -25.03 28.16 9.72
C GLU A 134 -25.41 27.17 10.84
N PRO A 135 -26.55 27.34 11.54
CA PRO A 135 -27.02 26.37 12.53
C PRO A 135 -27.13 24.96 11.93
N GLY A 136 -26.48 23.97 12.54
CA GLY A 136 -26.42 22.61 12.03
C GLY A 136 -25.23 22.33 11.07
N GLN A 137 -24.42 23.33 10.76
CA GLN A 137 -23.34 23.21 9.78
C GLN A 137 -21.96 22.98 10.42
N ILE A 138 -21.07 22.38 9.66
CA ILE A 138 -19.64 22.23 10.00
C ILE A 138 -18.84 23.07 9.02
N VAL A 139 -17.91 23.88 9.54
CA VAL A 139 -16.98 24.70 8.75
C VAL A 139 -15.55 24.29 9.06
N VAL A 140 -14.73 24.17 8.03
CA VAL A 140 -13.33 23.73 8.13
C VAL A 140 -12.40 24.71 7.44
N THR A 141 -11.14 24.81 7.91
CA THR A 141 -10.11 25.56 7.19
C THR A 141 -9.66 24.86 5.91
N ALA A 142 -9.01 25.59 5.00
CA ALA A 142 -8.40 25.01 3.79
C ALA A 142 -7.44 23.85 4.12
N ALA A 143 -6.66 23.97 5.20
CA ALA A 143 -5.76 22.92 5.66
C ALA A 143 -6.52 21.63 6.03
N VAL A 144 -7.62 21.74 6.77
CA VAL A 144 -8.48 20.60 7.10
C VAL A 144 -9.14 20.03 5.85
N ARG A 145 -9.71 20.87 4.96
CA ARG A 145 -10.31 20.43 3.71
C ARG A 145 -9.28 19.64 2.86
N ASP A 146 -8.10 20.20 2.64
CA ASP A 146 -7.05 19.56 1.82
C ASP A 146 -6.59 18.24 2.42
N TYR A 147 -6.64 18.15 3.75
CA TYR A 147 -6.33 16.91 4.46
C TYR A 147 -7.41 15.85 4.32
N VAL A 148 -8.71 16.23 4.29
CA VAL A 148 -9.83 15.27 4.33
C VAL A 148 -10.56 15.08 3.01
N ARG A 149 -10.37 15.95 2.00
CA ARG A 149 -11.12 15.92 0.73
C ARG A 149 -10.96 14.62 -0.08
N SER A 150 -9.79 13.98 0.02
CA SER A 150 -9.54 12.68 -0.61
C SER A 150 -9.85 11.49 0.31
N ARG A 151 -10.36 11.77 1.54
CA ARG A 151 -10.46 10.80 2.62
C ARG A 151 -11.88 10.63 3.15
N LEU A 152 -12.73 11.61 2.91
CA LEU A 152 -14.12 11.60 3.36
C LEU A 152 -15.02 11.97 2.18
N PRO A 153 -16.14 11.25 1.97
CA PRO A 153 -17.10 11.53 0.91
C PRO A 153 -17.98 12.74 1.26
N LEU A 154 -17.34 13.91 1.37
CA LEU A 154 -17.98 15.16 1.73
C LEU A 154 -17.88 16.15 0.59
N VAL A 155 -18.95 16.92 0.37
CA VAL A 155 -18.94 18.07 -0.52
C VAL A 155 -18.54 19.30 0.30
N PHE A 156 -17.61 20.08 -0.24
CA PHE A 156 -17.06 21.27 0.40
C PHE A 156 -17.48 22.51 -0.40
N HIS A 157 -18.20 23.41 0.24
CA HIS A 157 -18.60 24.71 -0.32
C HIS A 157 -17.64 25.78 0.17
N ASP A 158 -17.05 26.50 -0.75
CA ASP A 158 -16.09 27.58 -0.44
C ASP A 158 -16.83 28.81 0.12
N LEU A 159 -16.58 29.16 1.36
CA LEU A 159 -17.12 30.35 2.02
C LEU A 159 -16.16 31.57 1.89
N GLY A 160 -15.06 31.43 1.16
CA GLY A 160 -14.04 32.46 0.99
C GLY A 160 -13.19 32.67 2.24
N MET A 161 -12.85 33.93 2.51
CA MET A 161 -11.99 34.36 3.63
C MET A 161 -12.76 35.37 4.49
N PRO A 162 -13.68 34.92 5.37
CA PRO A 162 -14.45 35.83 6.22
C PRO A 162 -13.50 36.59 7.17
N PRO A 163 -13.82 37.87 7.47
CA PRO A 163 -13.03 38.65 8.42
C PRO A 163 -13.17 38.04 9.82
N MET A 164 -12.03 37.77 10.48
CA MET A 164 -11.99 37.16 11.81
C MET A 164 -11.36 38.14 12.81
N LYS A 165 -12.04 38.39 13.92
CA LYS A 165 -11.54 39.29 14.96
C LYS A 165 -10.22 38.75 15.56
N ASN A 166 -9.19 39.59 15.58
CA ASN A 166 -7.85 39.27 16.12
C ASN A 166 -7.06 38.15 15.37
N ILE A 167 -7.43 37.82 14.13
CA ILE A 167 -6.67 36.96 13.24
C ILE A 167 -6.12 37.84 12.11
N ASN A 168 -4.81 38.07 12.11
CA ASN A 168 -4.16 39.01 11.17
C ASN A 168 -3.88 38.40 9.78
N ARG A 169 -4.03 37.10 9.61
CA ARG A 169 -3.84 36.40 8.34
C ARG A 169 -5.17 35.96 7.73
N PRO A 170 -5.33 36.04 6.39
CA PRO A 170 -6.54 35.53 5.75
C PRO A 170 -6.62 34.00 5.90
N VAL A 171 -7.75 33.50 6.39
CA VAL A 171 -8.03 32.07 6.53
C VAL A 171 -9.20 31.69 5.62
N ARG A 172 -8.94 30.87 4.61
CA ARG A 172 -9.98 30.36 3.72
C ARG A 172 -10.71 29.22 4.38
N VAL A 173 -12.04 29.28 4.34
CA VAL A 173 -12.93 28.33 5.04
C VAL A 173 -13.94 27.71 4.09
N PHE A 174 -14.36 26.51 4.42
CA PHE A 174 -15.28 25.69 3.62
C PHE A 174 -16.36 25.10 4.52
N ALA A 175 -17.61 25.18 4.09
CA ALA A 175 -18.69 24.46 4.73
C ALA A 175 -18.74 23.02 4.23
N ILE A 176 -19.15 22.11 5.10
CA ILE A 176 -19.42 20.72 4.75
C ILE A 176 -20.92 20.57 4.49
N GLU A 177 -21.27 20.12 3.31
CA GLU A 177 -22.63 19.76 2.97
C GLU A 177 -22.86 18.26 3.19
N TRP A 178 -23.98 17.97 3.86
CA TRP A 178 -24.52 16.63 3.97
C TRP A 178 -25.40 16.37 2.76
N VAL A 179 -25.15 15.29 2.04
CA VAL A 179 -26.09 14.85 1.02
C VAL A 179 -27.28 14.20 1.74
N GLU A 180 -28.34 14.99 2.02
CA GLU A 180 -29.62 14.43 2.48
C GLU A 180 -30.29 13.64 1.35
N GLY A 181 -30.80 12.44 1.69
CA GLY A 181 -31.76 11.73 0.84
C GLY A 181 -31.29 10.50 0.09
N GLY A 182 -30.19 9.91 0.47
CA GLY A 182 -30.02 8.48 0.23
C GLY A 182 -30.71 7.71 1.35
N LYS A 183 -31.87 7.03 1.07
CA LYS A 183 -32.13 5.80 1.78
C LYS A 183 -30.81 5.06 1.91
N SER A 184 -30.61 4.31 2.97
CA SER A 184 -29.58 3.38 3.34
C SER A 184 -28.89 2.54 2.22
N ASP A 185 -28.93 3.04 1.00
CA ASP A 185 -28.23 2.64 -0.22
C ASP A 185 -27.24 3.71 -0.73
N LEU A 186 -26.95 4.75 0.05
CA LEU A 186 -25.58 5.15 0.12
C LEU A 186 -24.89 3.92 0.71
N VAL A 187 -24.65 2.98 -0.20
CA VAL A 187 -23.43 2.26 -0.19
C VAL A 187 -22.47 3.28 0.36
N VAL A 188 -22.17 3.12 1.63
CA VAL A 188 -20.94 3.51 2.24
C VAL A 188 -19.93 2.93 1.26
N GLN A 189 -19.81 3.62 0.13
CA GLN A 189 -18.65 3.47 -0.74
C GLN A 189 -17.53 4.06 0.06
N PRO A 190 -16.70 3.23 0.29
CA PRO A 190 -16.32 2.86 1.62
C PRO A 190 -15.21 3.81 1.97
N TYR A 191 -15.25 4.19 3.14
CA TYR A 191 -14.12 4.12 4.04
C TYR A 191 -13.09 3.00 3.71
N LEU A 192 -13.37 2.22 2.73
CA LEU A 192 -12.68 1.05 2.22
C LEU A 192 -11.56 1.36 1.24
N GLN A 193 -11.45 2.54 0.68
CA GLN A 193 -10.22 2.88 -0.06
C GLN A 193 -9.00 3.05 0.87
N TRP A 194 -9.24 3.24 2.18
CA TRP A 194 -8.20 3.23 3.19
C TRP A 194 -7.91 1.85 3.76
N SER A 195 -8.93 1.02 3.92
CA SER A 195 -8.77 -0.38 4.30
C SER A 195 -8.27 -1.25 3.16
N SER A 196 -8.31 -0.73 1.94
CA SER A 196 -7.87 -1.47 0.75
C SER A 196 -6.37 -1.42 0.49
N ARG A 197 -5.62 -0.48 1.12
CA ARG A 197 -4.16 -0.39 0.97
C ARG A 197 -3.48 -0.45 2.32
N PRO A 198 -2.44 -1.29 2.47
CA PRO A 198 -1.65 -1.35 3.69
C PRO A 198 -1.04 0.02 4.03
N THR A 199 -1.20 0.45 5.28
CA THR A 199 -0.67 1.73 5.77
C THR A 199 0.71 1.52 6.39
N VAL A 200 1.69 2.32 5.95
CA VAL A 200 3.09 2.24 6.37
C VAL A 200 3.56 3.58 6.90
N ALA A 201 4.17 3.59 8.09
CA ALA A 201 4.94 4.71 8.60
C ALA A 201 6.43 4.39 8.60
N VAL A 202 7.25 5.28 8.05
CA VAL A 202 8.72 5.21 8.17
C VAL A 202 9.13 6.13 9.30
N LEU A 203 9.65 5.55 10.39
CA LEU A 203 10.15 6.34 11.51
C LEU A 203 11.53 6.91 11.20
N PRO A 204 11.89 8.09 11.77
CA PRO A 204 13.24 8.62 11.66
C PRO A 204 14.28 7.60 12.10
N PHE A 205 15.24 7.31 11.24
CA PHE A 205 16.32 6.38 11.53
C PHE A 205 17.22 6.94 12.64
N ARG A 206 17.44 6.15 13.69
CA ARG A 206 18.22 6.58 14.85
C ARG A 206 19.71 6.51 14.55
N THR A 207 20.45 7.55 14.89
CA THR A 207 21.91 7.52 14.83
C THR A 207 22.47 6.89 16.12
N ILE A 208 23.31 5.87 15.98
CA ILE A 208 23.93 5.16 17.11
C ILE A 208 25.44 5.45 17.11
N GLY A 209 25.96 6.06 18.19
CA GLY A 209 27.41 6.23 18.40
C GLY A 209 28.07 7.28 17.52
N GLY A 210 27.32 8.28 17.03
CA GLY A 210 27.79 9.41 16.24
C GLY A 210 28.15 10.64 17.09
N THR A 211 28.80 11.62 16.49
CA THR A 211 29.00 12.96 17.03
C THR A 211 27.75 13.81 16.84
N GLU A 212 27.60 14.89 17.62
CA GLU A 212 26.59 15.92 17.42
C GLU A 212 26.67 16.42 15.95
N GLY A 213 25.65 16.14 15.12
CA GLY A 213 25.63 16.45 13.69
C GLY A 213 25.54 15.24 12.75
N ASP A 214 25.66 14.01 13.22
CA ASP A 214 25.54 12.81 12.36
C ASP A 214 24.07 12.41 12.06
N ASP A 215 23.09 13.06 12.67
CA ASP A 215 21.66 12.78 12.51
C ASP A 215 21.15 13.00 11.07
N TYR A 216 21.85 13.81 10.27
CA TYR A 216 21.46 14.05 8.89
C TYR A 216 21.52 12.80 7.99
N TYR A 217 22.34 11.80 8.33
CA TYR A 217 22.38 10.52 7.60
C TYR A 217 21.07 9.76 7.76
N GLY A 218 20.58 9.66 8.99
CA GLY A 218 19.28 9.03 9.28
C GLY A 218 18.11 9.77 8.63
N ASP A 219 18.16 11.09 8.65
CA ASP A 219 17.14 11.95 8.04
C ASP A 219 17.10 11.84 6.52
N GLY A 220 18.27 11.84 5.86
CA GLY A 220 18.37 11.71 4.42
C GLY A 220 17.76 10.39 3.95
N ILE A 221 18.18 9.27 4.55
CA ILE A 221 17.66 7.93 4.23
C ILE A 221 16.15 7.84 4.49
N THR A 222 15.68 8.34 5.63
CA THR A 222 14.24 8.35 5.95
C THR A 222 13.44 9.11 4.89
N ASN A 223 13.93 10.27 4.45
CA ASN A 223 13.28 11.10 3.45
C ASN A 223 13.20 10.41 2.09
N GLU A 224 14.32 9.82 1.62
CA GLU A 224 14.38 9.12 0.35
C GLU A 224 13.43 7.90 0.33
N ILE A 225 13.39 7.12 1.43
CA ILE A 225 12.49 5.98 1.54
C ILE A 225 11.03 6.44 1.49
N ILE A 226 10.65 7.50 2.24
CA ILE A 226 9.28 8.03 2.22
C ILE A 226 8.93 8.53 0.82
N SER A 227 9.81 9.28 0.16
CA SER A 227 9.61 9.79 -1.19
C SER A 227 9.43 8.66 -2.20
N GLY A 228 10.26 7.62 -2.12
CA GLY A 228 10.16 6.47 -2.99
C GLY A 228 8.87 5.66 -2.78
N LEU A 229 8.56 5.33 -1.51
CA LEU A 229 7.33 4.59 -1.16
C LEU A 229 6.06 5.35 -1.53
N SER A 230 6.08 6.68 -1.46
CA SER A 230 4.92 7.53 -1.81
C SER A 230 4.55 7.46 -3.29
N ARG A 231 5.44 6.96 -4.14
CA ARG A 231 5.16 6.69 -5.56
C ARG A 231 4.41 5.37 -5.77
N SER A 232 4.48 4.44 -4.79
CA SER A 232 3.75 3.18 -4.87
C SER A 232 2.24 3.39 -4.71
N ARG A 233 1.44 2.87 -5.64
CA ARG A 233 -0.02 2.87 -5.55
C ARG A 233 -0.56 1.74 -4.67
N ALA A 234 0.28 0.78 -4.30
CA ALA A 234 -0.10 -0.37 -3.48
C ALA A 234 -0.04 -0.11 -1.98
N LEU A 235 0.67 0.94 -1.55
CA LEU A 235 0.88 1.29 -0.15
C LEU A 235 0.35 2.69 0.17
N TYR A 236 -0.08 2.87 1.40
CA TYR A 236 -0.39 4.18 1.95
C TYR A 236 0.74 4.61 2.89
N VAL A 237 1.46 5.65 2.53
CA VAL A 237 2.66 6.08 3.25
C VAL A 237 2.38 7.36 4.04
N ILE A 238 2.68 7.32 5.33
CA ILE A 238 2.53 8.48 6.22
C ILE A 238 3.60 9.52 5.91
N ALA A 239 3.17 10.77 5.75
CA ALA A 239 4.07 11.88 5.47
C ALA A 239 5.15 12.05 6.56
N ARG A 240 6.37 12.45 6.13
CA ARG A 240 7.54 12.67 7.00
C ARG A 240 7.24 13.58 8.18
N SER A 241 6.51 14.67 7.97
CA SER A 241 6.15 15.63 9.02
C SER A 241 5.43 14.99 10.21
N SER A 242 4.65 13.94 9.95
CA SER A 242 3.93 13.18 11.00
C SER A 242 4.83 12.21 11.76
N THR A 243 5.89 11.69 11.13
CA THR A 243 6.79 10.72 11.75
C THR A 243 7.98 11.37 12.47
N LEU A 244 8.40 12.59 12.10
CA LEU A 244 9.50 13.32 12.72
C LEU A 244 9.33 13.53 14.23
N ARG A 245 8.11 13.65 14.72
CA ARG A 245 7.81 13.81 16.15
C ARG A 245 8.24 12.64 17.02
N TYR A 246 8.52 11.47 16.41
CA TYR A 246 8.97 10.27 17.11
C TYR A 246 10.48 10.10 17.12
N ARG A 247 11.23 11.11 16.63
CA ARG A 247 12.69 11.13 16.75
C ARG A 247 13.10 11.04 18.19
N ASN A 248 14.05 10.14 18.51
CA ASN A 248 14.64 9.94 19.83
C ASN A 248 13.64 9.67 20.98
N ARG A 249 12.41 9.27 20.68
CA ARG A 249 11.43 8.85 21.69
C ARG A 249 11.44 7.32 21.81
N GLU A 250 11.66 6.84 23.02
CA GLU A 250 11.37 5.45 23.41
C GLU A 250 9.86 5.30 23.62
N LYS A 251 9.09 5.29 22.55
CA LYS A 251 7.67 4.96 22.61
C LYS A 251 7.46 3.53 22.14
N ASP A 252 6.48 2.87 22.73
CA ASP A 252 5.97 1.60 22.23
C ASP A 252 5.49 1.77 20.79
N LEU A 253 5.98 0.93 19.88
CA LEU A 253 5.59 0.95 18.47
C LEU A 253 4.09 0.77 18.27
N ARG A 254 3.42 0.07 19.18
CA ARG A 254 1.95 -0.07 19.19
C ARG A 254 1.27 1.28 19.43
N GLN A 255 1.81 2.08 20.34
CA GLN A 255 1.28 3.42 20.59
C GLN A 255 1.49 4.33 19.37
N ILE A 256 2.68 4.29 18.75
CA ILE A 256 2.96 5.05 17.51
C ILE A 256 2.03 4.63 16.38
N ALA A 257 1.83 3.33 16.20
CA ALA A 257 0.93 2.81 15.18
C ALA A 257 -0.50 3.28 15.38
N SER A 258 -0.98 3.27 16.63
CA SER A 258 -2.32 3.76 16.98
C SER A 258 -2.45 5.28 16.76
N GLU A 259 -1.43 6.07 17.12
CA GLU A 259 -1.43 7.51 16.94
C GLU A 259 -1.41 7.92 15.45
N LEU A 260 -0.74 7.13 14.59
CA LEU A 260 -0.63 7.39 13.15
C LEU A 260 -1.67 6.65 12.32
N ASP A 261 -2.48 5.80 12.93
CA ASP A 261 -3.43 4.90 12.27
C ASP A 261 -2.74 4.06 11.18
N VAL A 262 -1.60 3.45 11.54
CA VAL A 262 -0.83 2.60 10.64
C VAL A 262 -0.70 1.18 11.17
N ARG A 263 -0.63 0.25 10.24
CA ARG A 263 -0.41 -1.15 10.55
C ARG A 263 1.06 -1.53 10.52
N TYR A 264 1.80 -0.98 9.58
CA TYR A 264 3.20 -1.31 9.36
C TYR A 264 4.10 -0.14 9.75
N ILE A 265 5.17 -0.44 10.45
CA ILE A 265 6.20 0.53 10.80
C ILE A 265 7.53 0.03 10.24
N LEU A 266 8.15 0.85 9.40
CA LEU A 266 9.56 0.72 9.03
C LEU A 266 10.39 1.53 10.03
N ASN A 267 11.22 0.84 10.79
CA ASN A 267 12.14 1.39 11.78
C ASN A 267 13.58 1.10 11.36
N GLY A 268 14.52 1.93 11.79
CA GLY A 268 15.91 1.69 11.47
C GLY A 268 16.89 2.47 12.32
N SER A 269 18.17 2.09 12.18
CA SER A 269 19.28 2.77 12.81
C SER A 269 20.46 2.90 11.87
N VAL A 270 21.19 4.01 12.01
CA VAL A 270 22.44 4.31 11.32
C VAL A 270 23.58 4.33 12.32
N GLN A 271 24.60 3.55 12.09
CA GLN A 271 25.83 3.53 12.87
C GLN A 271 27.01 3.93 11.99
N ARG A 272 27.72 4.97 12.39
CA ARG A 272 28.95 5.43 11.73
C ARG A 272 30.18 5.01 12.53
N GLN A 273 31.17 4.46 11.84
CA GLN A 273 32.47 4.16 12.41
C GLN A 273 33.56 4.63 11.42
N LYS A 274 34.10 5.82 11.63
CA LYS A 274 35.00 6.53 10.68
C LYS A 274 34.32 6.73 9.32
N THR A 275 34.85 6.09 8.27
CA THR A 275 34.29 6.12 6.92
C THR A 275 33.27 5.00 6.64
N ARG A 276 33.05 4.09 7.58
CA ARG A 276 32.09 2.99 7.42
C ARG A 276 30.73 3.36 7.98
N LEU A 277 29.69 3.11 7.18
CA LEU A 277 28.30 3.22 7.57
C LEU A 277 27.66 1.83 7.65
N ARG A 278 26.89 1.61 8.71
CA ARG A 278 26.06 0.43 8.87
C ARG A 278 24.64 0.88 9.15
N ILE A 279 23.68 0.37 8.38
CA ILE A 279 22.27 0.68 8.52
C ILE A 279 21.54 -0.62 8.78
N ASN A 280 20.74 -0.66 9.85
CA ASN A 280 19.82 -1.73 10.13
C ASN A 280 18.41 -1.21 9.87
N CYS A 281 17.60 -2.01 9.17
CA CYS A 281 16.21 -1.72 8.87
C CYS A 281 15.34 -2.87 9.34
N GLU A 282 14.16 -2.55 9.84
CA GLU A 282 13.20 -3.52 10.33
C GLU A 282 11.80 -3.07 9.95
N LEU A 283 11.04 -3.93 9.27
CA LEU A 283 9.62 -3.74 8.98
C LEU A 283 8.81 -4.59 9.96
N ILE A 284 7.92 -3.94 10.68
CA ILE A 284 7.15 -4.54 11.78
C ILE A 284 5.66 -4.50 11.42
N ASP A 285 4.98 -5.65 11.50
CA ASP A 285 3.52 -5.72 11.56
C ASP A 285 3.09 -5.51 13.01
N VAL A 286 2.66 -4.30 13.33
CA VAL A 286 2.32 -3.93 14.71
C VAL A 286 1.08 -4.69 15.19
N GLY A 287 0.14 -5.01 14.31
CA GLY A 287 -1.03 -5.81 14.66
C GLY A 287 -0.70 -7.28 14.97
N GLY A 288 0.37 -7.82 14.38
CA GLY A 288 0.88 -9.17 14.64
C GLY A 288 2.00 -9.24 15.67
N ASP A 289 2.45 -8.11 16.18
CA ASP A 289 3.56 -7.98 17.16
C ASP A 289 4.84 -8.71 16.77
N ARG A 290 5.19 -8.65 15.47
CA ARG A 290 6.35 -9.36 14.96
C ARG A 290 7.03 -8.60 13.82
N PRO A 291 8.37 -8.64 13.74
CA PRO A 291 9.07 -8.21 12.54
C PRO A 291 8.74 -9.16 11.38
N ILE A 292 8.38 -8.58 10.25
CA ILE A 292 8.14 -9.33 9.01
C ILE A 292 9.34 -9.29 8.08
N TRP A 293 10.28 -8.37 8.35
CA TRP A 293 11.54 -8.28 7.63
C TRP A 293 12.56 -7.48 8.42
N THR A 294 13.83 -7.93 8.37
CA THR A 294 14.99 -7.24 8.94
C THR A 294 16.16 -7.37 7.97
N GLU A 295 16.87 -6.28 7.71
CA GLU A 295 18.02 -6.26 6.81
C GLU A 295 19.11 -5.33 7.34
N ARG A 296 20.37 -5.65 6.97
CA ARG A 296 21.55 -4.88 7.33
C ARG A 296 22.34 -4.49 6.09
N PHE A 297 22.55 -3.20 5.91
CA PHE A 297 23.34 -2.63 4.85
C PHE A 297 24.69 -2.12 5.38
N GLN A 298 25.75 -2.23 4.57
CA GLN A 298 27.07 -1.70 4.88
C GLN A 298 27.62 -0.95 3.67
N GLY A 299 28.24 0.22 3.93
CA GLY A 299 28.81 1.09 2.89
C GLY A 299 29.86 2.03 3.44
N SER A 300 30.32 2.96 2.60
CA SER A 300 31.27 4.00 2.94
C SER A 300 30.64 5.39 2.88
N THR A 301 31.16 6.33 3.72
CA THR A 301 30.80 7.75 3.63
C THR A 301 31.34 8.40 2.35
N ASP A 302 32.35 7.82 1.72
CA ASP A 302 32.97 8.35 0.51
C ASP A 302 32.05 8.17 -0.73
N GLU A 303 31.12 7.20 -0.66
CA GLU A 303 30.10 6.90 -1.67
C GLU A 303 28.69 7.06 -1.07
N LEU A 304 28.50 8.09 -0.25
CA LEU A 304 27.29 8.23 0.57
C LEU A 304 26.01 8.24 -0.25
N PHE A 305 25.95 9.04 -1.32
CA PHE A 305 24.74 9.17 -2.14
C PHE A 305 24.41 7.87 -2.88
N GLU A 306 25.40 7.23 -3.50
CA GLU A 306 25.21 5.92 -4.15
C GLU A 306 24.79 4.84 -3.14
N PHE A 307 25.29 4.93 -1.91
CA PHE A 307 24.91 4.01 -0.85
C PHE A 307 23.46 4.26 -0.38
N GLN A 308 23.05 5.51 -0.24
CA GLN A 308 21.67 5.90 0.08
C GLN A 308 20.71 5.43 -1.02
N ASP A 309 21.03 5.66 -2.29
CA ASP A 309 20.21 5.23 -3.43
C ASP A 309 20.03 3.72 -3.46
N ARG A 310 21.12 2.95 -3.25
CA ARG A 310 21.06 1.48 -3.20
C ARG A 310 20.18 0.96 -2.07
N ILE A 311 20.26 1.57 -0.87
CA ILE A 311 19.45 1.17 0.28
C ILE A 311 17.99 1.47 0.02
N THR A 312 17.71 2.69 -0.42
CA THR A 312 16.35 3.13 -0.74
C THR A 312 15.72 2.24 -1.79
N ALA A 313 16.39 2.00 -2.91
CA ALA A 313 15.91 1.10 -3.95
C ALA A 313 15.67 -0.34 -3.44
N SER A 314 16.58 -0.86 -2.61
CA SER A 314 16.43 -2.19 -2.02
C SER A 314 15.23 -2.29 -1.07
N ILE A 315 15.04 -1.27 -0.21
CA ILE A 315 13.89 -1.22 0.71
C ILE A 315 12.59 -1.11 -0.06
N LEU A 316 12.52 -0.24 -1.07
CA LEU A 316 11.35 -0.06 -1.92
C LEU A 316 10.96 -1.35 -2.63
N GLY A 317 11.92 -2.02 -3.27
CA GLY A 317 11.68 -3.26 -4.00
C GLY A 317 11.24 -4.45 -3.11
N MET A 318 11.61 -4.44 -1.81
CA MET A 318 11.28 -5.52 -0.88
C MET A 318 10.02 -5.26 -0.04
N LEU A 319 9.72 -3.99 0.28
CA LEU A 319 8.68 -3.66 1.26
C LEU A 319 7.29 -4.00 0.74
N GLU A 320 6.95 -3.57 -0.46
CA GLU A 320 5.62 -3.80 -1.04
C GLU A 320 5.26 -5.29 -1.19
N PRO A 321 6.11 -6.17 -1.76
CA PRO A 321 5.81 -7.59 -1.83
C PRO A 321 5.65 -8.27 -0.47
N ARG A 322 6.43 -7.84 0.54
CA ARG A 322 6.34 -8.37 1.91
C ARG A 322 5.05 -7.99 2.60
N VAL A 323 4.67 -6.72 2.54
CA VAL A 323 3.41 -6.24 3.10
C VAL A 323 2.24 -6.94 2.44
N ARG A 324 2.24 -7.06 1.10
CA ARG A 324 1.20 -7.74 0.34
C ARG A 324 1.06 -9.23 0.73
N ALA A 325 2.17 -9.94 0.90
CA ALA A 325 2.17 -11.34 1.33
C ALA A 325 1.59 -11.51 2.74
N VAL A 326 1.90 -10.62 3.68
CA VAL A 326 1.35 -10.63 5.05
C VAL A 326 -0.15 -10.34 5.05
N GLU A 327 -0.59 -9.34 4.30
CA GLU A 327 -2.02 -9.02 4.17
C GLU A 327 -2.80 -10.19 3.55
N ALA A 328 -2.26 -10.82 2.51
CA ALA A 328 -2.86 -11.99 1.88
C ALA A 328 -3.00 -13.17 2.86
N ALA A 329 -1.96 -13.47 3.64
CA ALA A 329 -2.02 -14.54 4.65
C ALA A 329 -3.06 -14.26 5.73
N ARG A 330 -3.14 -12.99 6.18
CA ARG A 330 -4.10 -12.56 7.22
C ARG A 330 -5.55 -12.73 6.77
N VAL A 331 -5.87 -12.34 5.52
CA VAL A 331 -7.24 -12.44 5.00
C VAL A 331 -7.68 -13.90 4.85
N ARG A 332 -6.73 -14.81 4.54
CA ARG A 332 -7.00 -16.25 4.48
C ARG A 332 -7.48 -16.82 5.82
N ASP A 333 -6.90 -16.34 6.92
CA ASP A 333 -7.13 -16.90 8.27
C ASP A 333 -8.37 -16.29 8.95
N HIS A 334 -9.02 -15.29 8.35
CA HIS A 334 -10.21 -14.63 8.91
C HIS A 334 -11.38 -14.74 7.93
N PRO A 335 -12.30 -15.71 8.11
CA PRO A 335 -13.50 -15.79 7.29
C PRO A 335 -14.42 -14.61 7.57
N THR A 336 -14.73 -13.81 6.53
CA THR A 336 -15.69 -12.70 6.61
C THR A 336 -16.81 -12.92 5.62
N GLU A 337 -18.06 -12.67 6.03
CA GLU A 337 -19.25 -12.80 5.16
C GLU A 337 -19.38 -11.62 4.19
N SER A 338 -18.81 -10.47 4.54
CA SER A 338 -18.81 -9.25 3.71
C SER A 338 -17.40 -8.98 3.19
N LEU A 339 -17.08 -9.54 2.02
CA LEU A 339 -15.82 -9.31 1.31
C LEU A 339 -16.02 -8.24 0.24
N ASP A 340 -15.29 -7.14 0.32
CA ASP A 340 -15.13 -6.24 -0.81
C ASP A 340 -14.21 -6.83 -1.90
N ALA A 341 -14.13 -6.19 -3.04
CA ALA A 341 -13.30 -6.64 -4.17
C ALA A 341 -11.82 -6.81 -3.77
N TYR A 342 -11.30 -5.92 -2.94
CA TYR A 342 -9.92 -5.97 -2.47
C TYR A 342 -9.63 -7.21 -1.61
N HIS A 343 -10.52 -7.54 -0.65
CA HIS A 343 -10.37 -8.74 0.17
C HIS A 343 -10.42 -10.03 -0.67
N CYS A 344 -11.26 -10.05 -1.72
CA CYS A 344 -11.28 -11.14 -2.67
C CYS A 344 -9.93 -11.29 -3.39
N VAL A 345 -9.33 -10.19 -3.85
CA VAL A 345 -8.00 -10.20 -4.48
C VAL A 345 -6.92 -10.65 -3.49
N LEU A 346 -6.92 -10.16 -2.25
CA LEU A 346 -5.94 -10.61 -1.23
C LEU A 346 -6.05 -12.11 -0.94
N LYS A 347 -7.26 -12.64 -0.79
CA LYS A 347 -7.47 -14.08 -0.61
C LYS A 347 -7.00 -14.88 -1.84
N ALA A 348 -7.28 -14.39 -3.03
CA ALA A 348 -6.81 -15.01 -4.25
C ALA A 348 -5.28 -15.06 -4.30
N LEU A 349 -4.59 -13.97 -3.94
CA LEU A 349 -3.12 -13.91 -3.86
C LEU A 349 -2.55 -14.96 -2.90
N ALA A 350 -3.13 -15.10 -1.70
CA ALA A 350 -2.70 -16.12 -0.75
C ALA A 350 -2.76 -17.55 -1.34
N LEU A 351 -3.79 -17.81 -2.14
CA LEU A 351 -3.96 -19.09 -2.83
C LEU A 351 -3.02 -19.24 -4.03
N LEU A 352 -2.77 -18.17 -4.78
CA LEU A 352 -1.81 -18.18 -5.90
C LEU A 352 -0.38 -18.49 -5.43
N TYR A 353 0.04 -18.01 -4.26
CA TYR A 353 1.35 -18.33 -3.68
C TYR A 353 1.52 -19.80 -3.26
N LEU A 354 0.44 -20.56 -3.03
CA LEU A 354 0.51 -21.99 -2.75
C LEU A 354 0.91 -22.81 -3.98
N PHE A 355 0.67 -22.30 -5.17
CA PHE A 355 1.05 -22.86 -6.46
C PHE A 355 0.62 -24.32 -6.67
N THR A 356 -0.65 -24.64 -6.39
CA THR A 356 -1.27 -25.95 -6.66
C THR A 356 -2.50 -25.81 -7.54
N PRO A 357 -2.89 -26.85 -8.32
CA PRO A 357 -4.11 -26.79 -9.16
C PRO A 357 -5.38 -26.45 -8.37
N GLU A 358 -5.51 -26.98 -7.15
CA GLU A 358 -6.67 -26.76 -6.27
C GLU A 358 -6.73 -25.31 -5.78
N SER A 359 -5.57 -24.78 -5.31
CA SER A 359 -5.49 -23.40 -4.84
C SER A 359 -5.71 -22.39 -5.99
N TYR A 360 -5.23 -22.72 -7.18
CA TYR A 360 -5.45 -21.89 -8.37
C TYR A 360 -6.92 -21.84 -8.78
N ARG A 361 -7.66 -22.97 -8.70
CA ARG A 361 -9.11 -22.96 -8.96
C ARG A 361 -9.85 -22.03 -8.02
N ALA A 362 -9.61 -22.16 -6.71
CA ALA A 362 -10.23 -21.31 -5.70
C ALA A 362 -9.82 -19.82 -5.85
N ALA A 363 -8.59 -19.55 -6.27
CA ALA A 363 -8.14 -18.18 -6.55
C ALA A 363 -8.92 -17.57 -7.72
N GLY A 364 -9.16 -18.33 -8.79
CA GLY A 364 -9.93 -17.85 -9.94
C GLY A 364 -11.35 -17.43 -9.56
N GLU A 365 -12.05 -18.22 -8.73
CA GLU A 365 -13.39 -17.90 -8.25
C GLU A 365 -13.42 -16.59 -7.45
N LEU A 366 -12.39 -16.34 -6.64
CA LEU A 366 -12.26 -15.10 -5.88
C LEU A 366 -11.97 -13.89 -6.77
N LEU A 367 -11.15 -14.04 -7.82
CA LEU A 367 -10.85 -12.95 -8.77
C LEU A 367 -12.11 -12.59 -9.59
N GLU A 368 -12.88 -13.57 -10.04
CA GLU A 368 -14.17 -13.32 -10.70
C GLU A 368 -15.16 -12.60 -9.78
N ARG A 369 -15.19 -13.02 -8.51
CA ARG A 369 -16.04 -12.35 -7.51
C ARG A 369 -15.56 -10.92 -7.25
N ALA A 370 -14.25 -10.66 -7.22
CA ALA A 370 -13.70 -9.31 -7.07
C ALA A 370 -14.17 -8.38 -8.20
N ILE A 371 -14.12 -8.85 -9.44
CA ILE A 371 -14.61 -8.12 -10.62
C ILE A 371 -16.11 -7.88 -10.56
N ALA A 372 -16.88 -8.87 -10.10
CA ALA A 372 -18.34 -8.74 -9.95
C ALA A 372 -18.72 -7.70 -8.88
N LEU A 373 -17.92 -7.59 -7.80
CA LEU A 373 -18.12 -6.62 -6.72
C LEU A 373 -17.69 -5.21 -7.12
N ASP A 374 -16.60 -5.08 -7.87
CA ASP A 374 -16.10 -3.80 -8.39
C ASP A 374 -15.58 -3.96 -9.82
N PRO A 375 -16.43 -3.74 -10.83
CA PRO A 375 -16.03 -3.81 -12.24
C PRO A 375 -15.01 -2.73 -12.66
N SER A 376 -14.78 -1.71 -11.85
CA SER A 376 -13.81 -0.64 -12.10
C SER A 376 -12.44 -0.88 -11.45
N TYR A 377 -12.21 -2.04 -10.84
CA TYR A 377 -10.99 -2.36 -10.11
C TYR A 377 -9.92 -3.00 -11.02
N PRO A 378 -8.96 -2.24 -11.57
CA PRO A 378 -8.04 -2.70 -12.61
C PRO A 378 -7.13 -3.85 -12.14
N GLN A 379 -6.71 -3.85 -10.87
CA GLN A 379 -5.84 -4.90 -10.33
C GLN A 379 -6.54 -6.28 -10.29
N ALA A 380 -7.86 -6.33 -10.11
CA ALA A 380 -8.60 -7.60 -10.15
C ALA A 380 -8.52 -8.25 -11.54
N TYR A 381 -8.66 -7.46 -12.60
CA TYR A 381 -8.49 -7.92 -13.98
C TYR A 381 -7.03 -8.32 -14.28
N ALA A 382 -6.06 -7.55 -13.81
CA ALA A 382 -4.65 -7.87 -13.97
C ALA A 382 -4.31 -9.21 -13.29
N TYR A 383 -4.76 -9.44 -12.05
CA TYR A 383 -4.56 -10.74 -11.38
C TYR A 383 -5.31 -11.88 -12.05
N LEU A 384 -6.50 -11.65 -12.62
CA LEU A 384 -7.20 -12.66 -13.40
C LEU A 384 -6.42 -13.02 -14.67
N ALA A 385 -5.85 -12.03 -15.37
CA ALA A 385 -4.98 -12.28 -16.51
C ALA A 385 -3.72 -13.07 -16.13
N TRP A 386 -3.08 -12.71 -15.02
CA TRP A 386 -1.94 -13.43 -14.44
C TRP A 386 -2.29 -14.88 -14.07
N TRP A 387 -3.43 -15.10 -13.45
CA TRP A 387 -3.96 -16.42 -13.12
C TRP A 387 -4.20 -17.28 -14.38
N LEU A 388 -4.82 -16.74 -15.42
CA LEU A 388 -5.04 -17.42 -16.70
C LEU A 388 -3.71 -17.80 -17.35
N ASN A 389 -2.71 -16.92 -17.30
CA ASN A 389 -1.37 -17.14 -17.84
C ASN A 389 -0.69 -18.39 -17.21
N PHE A 390 -0.66 -18.48 -15.87
CA PHE A 390 -0.08 -19.63 -15.19
C PHE A 390 -0.88 -20.91 -15.42
N ARG A 391 -2.20 -20.80 -15.43
CA ARG A 391 -3.09 -21.94 -15.70
C ARG A 391 -2.80 -22.57 -17.07
N ILE A 392 -2.50 -21.75 -18.07
CA ILE A 392 -2.07 -22.21 -19.39
C ILE A 392 -0.63 -22.78 -19.32
N GLY A 393 0.29 -22.01 -18.76
CA GLY A 393 1.71 -22.38 -18.69
C GLY A 393 2.00 -23.68 -17.95
N GLU A 394 1.24 -23.97 -16.89
CA GLU A 394 1.35 -25.16 -16.05
C GLU A 394 0.43 -26.31 -16.48
N GLY A 395 -0.21 -26.22 -17.66
CA GLY A 395 -1.07 -27.30 -18.16
C GLY A 395 -2.35 -27.53 -17.35
N TRP A 396 -2.78 -26.59 -16.54
CA TRP A 396 -3.99 -26.70 -15.69
C TRP A 396 -5.27 -26.19 -16.40
N SER A 397 -5.12 -25.64 -17.59
CA SER A 397 -6.25 -25.13 -18.37
C SER A 397 -7.01 -26.29 -19.05
N PRO A 398 -8.33 -26.42 -18.86
CA PRO A 398 -9.12 -27.40 -19.60
C PRO A 398 -9.34 -26.98 -21.07
N ASN A 399 -9.22 -25.67 -21.37
CA ASN A 399 -9.31 -25.13 -22.72
C ASN A 399 -8.32 -23.95 -22.89
N PRO A 400 -7.02 -24.25 -23.25
CA PRO A 400 -5.98 -23.23 -23.36
C PRO A 400 -6.28 -22.13 -24.40
N VAL A 401 -7.04 -22.44 -25.44
CA VAL A 401 -7.39 -21.45 -26.49
C VAL A 401 -8.32 -20.39 -25.92
N VAL A 402 -9.39 -20.81 -25.26
CA VAL A 402 -10.36 -19.89 -24.64
C VAL A 402 -9.71 -19.08 -23.52
N ASP A 403 -8.91 -19.73 -22.66
CA ASP A 403 -8.20 -19.03 -21.58
C ASP A 403 -7.19 -18.01 -22.12
N ARG A 404 -6.52 -18.29 -23.24
CA ARG A 404 -5.61 -17.36 -23.90
C ARG A 404 -6.32 -16.11 -24.42
N GLU A 405 -7.42 -16.29 -25.15
CA GLU A 405 -8.23 -15.17 -25.67
C GLU A 405 -8.75 -14.33 -24.50
N ARG A 406 -9.24 -14.97 -23.47
CA ARG A 406 -9.72 -14.29 -22.27
C ARG A 406 -8.62 -13.52 -21.55
N ALA A 407 -7.42 -14.10 -21.40
CA ALA A 407 -6.28 -13.42 -20.77
C ALA A 407 -5.90 -12.13 -21.50
N LEU A 408 -5.89 -12.15 -22.84
CA LEU A 408 -5.62 -10.98 -23.66
C LEU A 408 -6.69 -9.90 -23.47
N VAL A 409 -7.97 -10.28 -23.47
CA VAL A 409 -9.09 -9.32 -23.30
C VAL A 409 -9.06 -8.68 -21.92
N VAL A 410 -8.95 -9.48 -20.85
CA VAL A 410 -9.00 -8.96 -19.48
C VAL A 410 -7.76 -8.13 -19.13
N SER A 411 -6.57 -8.48 -19.67
CA SER A 411 -5.37 -7.68 -19.47
C SER A 411 -5.42 -6.34 -20.19
N GLN A 412 -5.98 -6.31 -21.39
CA GLN A 412 -6.20 -5.07 -22.13
C GLN A 412 -7.21 -4.17 -21.41
N HIS A 413 -8.30 -4.75 -20.92
CA HIS A 413 -9.31 -4.01 -20.15
C HIS A 413 -8.74 -3.42 -18.85
N ALA A 414 -7.85 -4.16 -18.16
CA ALA A 414 -7.14 -3.62 -16.99
C ALA A 414 -6.33 -2.35 -17.33
N ILE A 415 -5.62 -2.35 -18.49
CA ILE A 415 -4.86 -1.17 -18.94
C ILE A 415 -5.80 -0.01 -19.31
N GLU A 416 -6.97 -0.28 -19.89
CA GLU A 416 -7.97 0.75 -20.21
C GLU A 416 -8.55 1.40 -18.95
N LEU A 417 -8.74 0.64 -17.88
CA LEU A 417 -9.20 1.14 -16.59
C LEU A 417 -8.15 1.99 -15.88
N ASP A 418 -6.88 1.57 -15.85
CA ASP A 418 -5.77 2.35 -15.28
C ASP A 418 -4.45 2.06 -16.02
N GLY A 419 -4.21 2.81 -17.07
CA GLY A 419 -3.00 2.72 -17.88
C GLY A 419 -1.77 3.37 -17.25
N ASP A 420 -1.86 3.92 -16.04
CA ASP A 420 -0.74 4.50 -15.29
C ASP A 420 -0.39 3.70 -14.01
N ASP A 421 -1.04 2.56 -13.79
CA ASP A 421 -0.64 1.62 -12.75
C ASP A 421 0.52 0.72 -13.24
N PRO A 422 1.74 0.79 -12.63
CA PRO A 422 2.89 0.00 -13.06
C PRO A 422 2.66 -1.51 -13.02
N PHE A 423 1.87 -2.00 -12.05
CA PHE A 423 1.56 -3.42 -11.92
C PHE A 423 0.63 -3.88 -13.06
N VAL A 424 -0.41 -3.10 -13.37
CA VAL A 424 -1.35 -3.38 -14.47
C VAL A 424 -0.60 -3.42 -15.81
N LEU A 425 0.25 -2.41 -16.07
CA LEU A 425 1.09 -2.37 -17.26
C LEU A 425 2.03 -3.58 -17.33
N THR A 426 2.64 -3.96 -16.20
CA THR A 426 3.57 -5.10 -16.13
C THR A 426 2.89 -6.41 -16.50
N VAL A 427 1.72 -6.67 -15.92
CA VAL A 427 0.95 -7.88 -16.26
C VAL A 427 0.49 -7.84 -17.71
N GLY A 428 -0.05 -6.70 -18.18
CA GLY A 428 -0.49 -6.54 -19.56
C GLY A 428 0.64 -6.77 -20.57
N GLY A 429 1.82 -6.20 -20.34
CA GLY A 429 3.02 -6.44 -21.15
C GLY A 429 3.42 -7.92 -21.16
N HIS A 430 3.37 -8.61 -20.02
CA HIS A 430 3.67 -10.03 -19.96
C HIS A 430 2.67 -10.89 -20.75
N ILE A 431 1.37 -10.64 -20.58
CA ILE A 431 0.32 -11.35 -21.32
C ILE A 431 0.47 -11.12 -22.83
N LEU A 432 0.75 -9.90 -23.23
CA LEU A 432 0.98 -9.56 -24.64
C LEU A 432 2.22 -10.27 -25.20
N SER A 433 3.32 -10.32 -24.45
CA SER A 433 4.55 -11.02 -24.84
C SER A 433 4.36 -12.52 -24.91
N PHE A 434 3.88 -13.14 -23.83
CA PHE A 434 3.81 -14.59 -23.67
C PHE A 434 2.66 -15.23 -24.46
N LEU A 435 1.43 -14.75 -24.24
CA LEU A 435 0.25 -15.30 -24.89
C LEU A 435 -0.07 -14.61 -26.23
N GLY A 436 0.15 -13.29 -26.33
CA GLY A 436 -0.08 -12.53 -27.56
C GLY A 436 0.99 -12.70 -28.61
N LYS A 437 2.18 -13.21 -28.27
CA LYS A 437 3.37 -13.34 -29.14
C LYS A 437 3.81 -12.01 -29.77
N LYS A 438 3.64 -10.91 -29.02
CA LYS A 438 4.01 -9.55 -29.44
C LYS A 438 5.07 -8.94 -28.52
N PRO A 439 6.28 -9.53 -28.43
CA PRO A 439 7.28 -9.11 -27.45
C PRO A 439 7.84 -7.72 -27.70
N HIS A 440 7.84 -7.21 -28.95
CA HIS A 440 8.31 -5.85 -29.23
C HIS A 440 7.35 -4.80 -28.64
N GLU A 441 6.03 -4.95 -28.87
CA GLU A 441 5.02 -4.07 -28.26
C GLU A 441 5.05 -4.18 -26.72
N ALA A 442 5.29 -5.38 -26.19
CA ALA A 442 5.38 -5.61 -24.75
C ALA A 442 6.55 -4.88 -24.10
N ILE A 443 7.72 -4.77 -24.76
CA ILE A 443 8.87 -4.02 -24.23
C ILE A 443 8.53 -2.56 -24.03
N GLU A 444 7.80 -1.92 -24.94
CA GLU A 444 7.35 -0.53 -24.81
C GLU A 444 6.45 -0.34 -23.57
N ILE A 445 5.56 -1.32 -23.32
CA ILE A 445 4.70 -1.30 -22.11
C ILE A 445 5.54 -1.46 -20.84
N PHE A 446 6.53 -2.36 -20.83
CA PHE A 446 7.43 -2.52 -19.67
C PHE A 446 8.30 -1.28 -19.43
N ASP A 447 8.82 -0.66 -20.48
CA ASP A 447 9.64 0.54 -20.34
C ASP A 447 8.79 1.71 -19.78
N ARG A 448 7.52 1.81 -20.20
CA ARG A 448 6.55 2.74 -19.58
C ARG A 448 6.29 2.40 -18.11
N ALA A 449 6.09 1.13 -17.78
CA ALA A 449 5.90 0.69 -16.39
C ALA A 449 7.12 1.02 -15.51
N LEU A 450 8.35 0.81 -16.04
CA LEU A 450 9.61 1.16 -15.34
C LEU A 450 9.81 2.66 -15.20
N ALA A 451 9.35 3.47 -16.16
CA ALA A 451 9.37 4.93 -16.04
C ALA A 451 8.45 5.44 -14.91
N LEU A 452 7.37 4.71 -14.61
CA LEU A 452 6.45 5.00 -13.51
C LEU A 452 6.97 4.46 -12.16
N ASP A 453 7.61 3.27 -12.15
CA ASP A 453 8.21 2.65 -10.97
C ASP A 453 9.46 1.85 -11.33
N GLU A 454 10.62 2.50 -11.26
CA GLU A 454 11.93 1.88 -11.52
C GLU A 454 12.37 0.86 -10.44
N ASN A 455 11.68 0.85 -9.28
CA ASN A 455 11.97 -0.06 -8.17
C ASN A 455 11.13 -1.35 -8.21
N SER A 456 10.34 -1.57 -9.25
CA SER A 456 9.57 -2.78 -9.43
C SER A 456 10.46 -3.95 -9.91
N ALA A 457 10.90 -4.80 -8.97
CA ALA A 457 11.62 -6.05 -9.29
C ALA A 457 10.79 -6.95 -10.23
N PHE A 458 9.46 -6.93 -10.06
CA PHE A 458 8.54 -7.71 -10.88
C PHE A 458 8.54 -7.26 -12.34
N THR A 459 8.51 -5.96 -12.60
CA THR A 459 8.60 -5.39 -13.96
C THR A 459 9.95 -5.69 -14.61
N TRP A 460 11.06 -5.50 -13.87
CA TRP A 460 12.39 -5.86 -14.35
C TRP A 460 12.46 -7.34 -14.75
N GLY A 461 11.89 -8.24 -13.93
CA GLY A 461 11.90 -9.68 -14.17
C GLY A 461 11.11 -10.09 -15.41
N LEU A 462 9.87 -9.62 -15.55
CA LEU A 462 9.02 -9.98 -16.70
C LEU A 462 9.51 -9.34 -18.02
N SER A 463 10.06 -8.15 -17.96
CA SER A 463 10.72 -7.54 -19.12
C SER A 463 11.98 -8.32 -19.54
N ALA A 464 12.74 -8.87 -18.57
CA ALA A 464 13.86 -9.74 -18.86
C ALA A 464 13.42 -11.04 -19.57
N LEU A 465 12.30 -11.64 -19.13
CA LEU A 465 11.72 -12.79 -19.80
C LEU A 465 11.38 -12.49 -21.27
N THR A 466 10.77 -11.33 -21.50
CA THR A 466 10.43 -10.90 -22.86
C THR A 466 11.66 -10.70 -23.75
N LEU A 467 12.76 -10.14 -23.18
CA LEU A 467 14.03 -10.03 -23.89
C LEU A 467 14.64 -11.41 -24.21
N ALA A 468 14.51 -12.37 -23.29
CA ALA A 468 14.93 -13.75 -23.56
C ALA A 468 14.13 -14.38 -24.71
N TYR A 469 12.81 -14.12 -24.80
CA TYR A 469 11.99 -14.58 -25.93
C TYR A 469 12.42 -13.96 -27.28
N LEU A 470 12.96 -12.75 -27.26
CA LEU A 470 13.56 -12.10 -28.43
C LEU A 470 14.97 -12.61 -28.77
N GLY A 471 15.55 -13.49 -27.96
CA GLY A 471 16.94 -13.96 -28.11
C GLY A 471 17.99 -12.94 -27.64
N ARG A 472 17.57 -11.87 -26.89
CA ARG A 472 18.45 -10.81 -26.34
C ARG A 472 18.93 -11.21 -24.95
N ALA A 473 19.69 -12.31 -24.89
CA ALA A 473 20.04 -12.99 -23.64
C ALA A 473 20.81 -12.11 -22.64
N ASP A 474 21.85 -11.40 -23.10
CA ASP A 474 22.71 -10.61 -22.21
C ASP A 474 21.97 -9.39 -21.64
N GLU A 475 21.07 -8.80 -22.40
CA GLU A 475 20.19 -7.73 -21.90
C GLU A 475 19.18 -8.27 -20.88
N ALA A 476 18.63 -9.47 -21.11
CA ALA A 476 17.75 -10.14 -20.15
C ALA A 476 18.46 -10.37 -18.81
N LEU A 477 19.69 -10.89 -18.86
CA LEU A 477 20.52 -11.09 -17.65
C LEU A 477 20.87 -9.77 -16.96
N GLY A 478 21.13 -8.71 -17.74
CA GLY A 478 21.33 -7.36 -17.21
C GLY A 478 20.10 -6.83 -16.44
N ARG A 479 18.88 -7.01 -16.98
CA ARG A 479 17.64 -6.65 -16.28
C ARG A 479 17.43 -7.48 -15.00
N LEU A 480 17.79 -8.76 -15.00
CA LEU A 480 17.70 -9.63 -13.82
C LEU A 480 18.64 -9.20 -12.68
N GLN A 481 19.75 -8.53 -12.96
CA GLN A 481 20.58 -7.95 -11.90
C GLN A 481 19.81 -6.94 -11.05
N ASN A 482 18.92 -6.14 -11.67
CA ASN A 482 18.04 -5.25 -10.92
C ASN A 482 17.05 -6.02 -10.03
N VAL A 483 16.51 -7.15 -10.51
CA VAL A 483 15.63 -8.00 -9.69
C VAL A 483 16.35 -8.46 -8.42
N TRP A 484 17.56 -8.99 -8.55
CA TRP A 484 18.32 -9.50 -7.40
C TRP A 484 18.80 -8.39 -6.46
N ARG A 485 19.06 -7.20 -7.01
CA ARG A 485 19.40 -6.03 -6.20
C ARG A 485 18.20 -5.50 -5.41
N LEU A 486 17.02 -5.43 -6.06
CA LEU A 486 15.80 -4.84 -5.48
C LEU A 486 15.08 -5.79 -4.53
N ASN A 487 15.00 -7.09 -4.88
CA ASN A 487 14.28 -8.08 -4.08
C ASN A 487 14.98 -9.46 -4.03
N PRO A 488 16.10 -9.59 -3.29
CA PRO A 488 16.88 -10.83 -3.22
C PRO A 488 16.14 -11.99 -2.55
N PHE A 489 15.08 -11.72 -1.78
CA PHE A 489 14.29 -12.69 -1.01
C PHE A 489 12.84 -12.83 -1.51
N ASP A 490 12.61 -12.57 -2.80
CA ASP A 490 11.29 -12.70 -3.40
C ASP A 490 10.67 -14.08 -3.14
N PRO A 491 9.41 -14.20 -2.70
CA PRO A 491 8.71 -15.48 -2.59
C PRO A 491 8.64 -16.23 -3.94
N LEU A 492 8.59 -15.51 -5.06
CA LEU A 492 8.56 -16.04 -6.41
C LEU A 492 9.95 -16.10 -7.07
N ARG A 493 11.05 -16.08 -6.30
CA ARG A 493 12.42 -16.11 -6.84
C ARG A 493 12.70 -17.29 -7.77
N PHE A 494 11.98 -18.41 -7.61
CA PHE A 494 12.09 -19.54 -8.52
C PHE A 494 11.68 -19.15 -9.95
N TYR A 495 10.73 -18.24 -10.10
CA TYR A 495 10.29 -17.72 -11.38
C TYR A 495 11.37 -16.83 -12.05
N PHE A 496 12.12 -16.06 -11.27
CA PHE A 496 13.25 -15.30 -11.82
C PHE A 496 14.45 -16.19 -12.17
N TRP A 497 14.63 -17.30 -11.47
CA TRP A 497 15.67 -18.28 -11.83
C TRP A 497 15.37 -19.03 -13.12
N ILE A 498 14.11 -19.34 -13.42
CA ILE A 498 13.80 -19.91 -14.73
C ILE A 498 14.03 -18.89 -15.84
N ILE A 499 13.75 -17.60 -15.62
CA ILE A 499 14.02 -16.56 -16.61
C ILE A 499 15.52 -16.51 -16.94
N ALA A 500 16.40 -16.55 -15.93
CA ALA A 500 17.83 -16.66 -16.14
C ALA A 500 18.19 -17.93 -16.92
N GLY A 501 17.59 -19.06 -16.58
CA GLY A 501 17.78 -20.32 -17.29
C GLY A 501 17.38 -20.24 -18.77
N ILE A 502 16.24 -19.57 -19.08
CA ILE A 502 15.81 -19.37 -20.47
C ILE A 502 16.79 -18.43 -21.20
N ALA A 503 17.22 -17.33 -20.56
CA ALA A 503 18.18 -16.40 -21.16
C ALA A 503 19.51 -17.11 -21.51
N GLU A 504 20.04 -17.92 -20.60
CA GLU A 504 21.26 -18.71 -20.87
C GLU A 504 21.04 -19.78 -21.94
N PHE A 505 19.86 -20.40 -21.98
CA PHE A 505 19.49 -21.37 -23.01
C PHE A 505 19.53 -20.76 -24.42
N VAL A 506 18.88 -19.60 -24.62
CA VAL A 506 18.85 -18.94 -25.93
C VAL A 506 20.21 -18.38 -26.32
N ALA A 507 21.09 -18.10 -25.36
CA ALA A 507 22.50 -17.79 -25.60
C ALA A 507 23.36 -19.02 -25.99
N GLY A 508 22.82 -20.24 -25.87
CA GLY A 508 23.58 -21.49 -26.09
C GLY A 508 24.48 -21.88 -24.93
N ARG A 509 24.41 -21.22 -23.79
CA ARG A 509 25.18 -21.51 -22.57
C ARG A 509 24.41 -22.51 -21.69
N TYR A 510 24.38 -23.76 -22.11
CA TYR A 510 23.50 -24.78 -21.49
C TYR A 510 23.91 -25.15 -20.08
N ASP A 511 25.20 -25.14 -19.72
CA ASP A 511 25.66 -25.47 -18.37
C ASP A 511 25.24 -24.39 -17.37
N GLU A 512 25.32 -23.13 -17.74
CA GLU A 512 24.83 -22.00 -16.97
C GLU A 512 23.29 -22.05 -16.82
N SER A 513 22.57 -22.37 -17.91
CA SER A 513 21.13 -22.62 -17.90
C SER A 513 20.76 -23.70 -16.87
N ILE A 514 21.46 -24.85 -16.91
CA ILE A 514 21.24 -25.96 -15.97
C ILE A 514 21.48 -25.50 -14.51
N ALA A 515 22.51 -24.70 -14.27
CA ALA A 515 22.81 -24.20 -12.93
C ALA A 515 21.62 -23.35 -12.35
N TRP A 516 21.04 -22.47 -13.14
CA TRP A 516 19.88 -21.69 -12.76
C TRP A 516 18.63 -22.56 -12.60
N LEU A 517 18.37 -23.48 -13.52
CA LEU A 517 17.21 -24.36 -13.49
C LEU A 517 17.26 -25.34 -12.30
N ARG A 518 18.47 -25.79 -11.88
CA ARG A 518 18.64 -26.57 -10.64
C ARG A 518 18.24 -25.76 -9.39
N LYS A 519 18.53 -24.44 -9.33
CA LYS A 519 18.06 -23.56 -8.25
C LYS A 519 16.54 -23.43 -8.27
N CYS A 520 15.96 -23.23 -9.45
CA CYS A 520 14.52 -23.14 -9.66
C CYS A 520 13.81 -24.42 -9.18
N LYS A 521 14.24 -25.59 -9.66
CA LYS A 521 13.66 -26.89 -9.29
C LYS A 521 13.76 -27.18 -7.79
N ARG A 522 14.86 -26.79 -7.12
CA ARG A 522 14.98 -26.96 -5.65
C ARG A 522 13.96 -26.14 -4.88
N ALA A 523 13.62 -24.95 -5.36
CA ALA A 523 12.65 -24.09 -4.71
C ALA A 523 11.20 -24.48 -5.00
N ASN A 524 10.93 -24.93 -6.23
CA ASN A 524 9.63 -25.45 -6.65
C ASN A 524 9.80 -26.70 -7.53
N PRO A 525 9.81 -27.91 -6.94
CA PRO A 525 10.03 -29.16 -7.67
C PRO A 525 8.96 -29.50 -8.71
N ARG A 526 7.77 -28.96 -8.56
CA ARG A 526 6.61 -29.27 -9.44
C ARG A 526 6.38 -28.22 -10.52
N PHE A 527 7.27 -27.23 -10.65
CA PHE A 527 7.15 -26.18 -11.64
C PHE A 527 7.47 -26.71 -13.04
N ILE A 528 6.42 -27.02 -13.82
CA ILE A 528 6.50 -27.70 -15.10
C ILE A 528 7.35 -26.93 -16.10
N ALA A 529 7.23 -25.61 -16.17
CA ALA A 529 8.02 -24.79 -17.07
C ALA A 529 9.54 -24.96 -16.82
N CYS A 530 9.95 -25.09 -15.54
CA CYS A 530 11.35 -25.37 -15.18
C CYS A 530 11.79 -26.76 -15.66
N LEU A 531 10.95 -27.78 -15.49
CA LEU A 531 11.28 -29.14 -15.90
C LEU A 531 11.44 -29.26 -17.43
N ARG A 532 10.58 -28.59 -18.21
CA ARG A 532 10.69 -28.53 -19.68
C ARG A 532 12.02 -27.93 -20.12
N MET A 533 12.39 -26.77 -19.58
CA MET A 533 13.66 -26.11 -19.93
C MET A 533 14.87 -26.87 -19.43
N GLN A 534 14.81 -27.50 -18.26
CA GLN A 534 15.91 -28.29 -17.72
C GLN A 534 16.18 -29.56 -18.54
N ALA A 535 15.12 -30.26 -18.96
CA ALA A 535 15.24 -31.43 -19.81
C ALA A 535 15.95 -31.08 -21.15
N ALA A 536 15.51 -29.97 -21.77
CA ALA A 536 16.12 -29.51 -23.02
C ALA A 536 17.57 -29.07 -22.84
N SER A 537 17.90 -28.30 -21.78
CA SER A 537 19.25 -27.81 -21.52
C SER A 537 20.21 -28.97 -21.23
N LEU A 538 19.81 -29.96 -20.40
CA LEU A 538 20.61 -31.17 -20.11
C LEU A 538 20.87 -32.01 -21.36
N ALA A 539 19.85 -32.18 -22.20
CA ALA A 539 20.00 -32.94 -23.45
C ALA A 539 20.99 -32.28 -24.39
N LEU A 540 20.92 -30.95 -24.57
CA LEU A 540 21.81 -30.22 -25.47
C LEU A 540 23.23 -30.03 -24.90
N SER A 541 23.42 -30.12 -23.57
CA SER A 541 24.76 -30.18 -22.96
C SER A 541 25.39 -31.59 -22.99
N GLY A 542 24.70 -32.59 -23.57
CA GLY A 542 25.19 -33.99 -23.64
C GLY A 542 24.87 -34.83 -22.39
N GLN A 543 24.20 -34.28 -21.37
CA GLN A 543 23.82 -34.99 -20.14
C GLN A 543 22.48 -35.75 -20.34
N VAL A 544 22.45 -36.64 -21.32
CA VAL A 544 21.20 -37.28 -21.81
C VAL A 544 20.51 -38.13 -20.73
N THR A 545 21.27 -38.84 -19.90
CA THR A 545 20.71 -39.67 -18.81
C THR A 545 19.93 -38.81 -17.80
N ASP A 546 20.49 -37.66 -17.42
CA ASP A 546 19.85 -36.71 -16.50
C ASP A 546 18.63 -36.05 -17.17
N ALA A 547 18.74 -35.70 -18.46
CA ALA A 547 17.64 -35.19 -19.25
C ALA A 547 16.44 -36.13 -19.26
N GLN A 548 16.69 -37.45 -19.50
CA GLN A 548 15.65 -38.47 -19.48
C GLN A 548 15.02 -38.67 -18.08
N ALA A 549 15.82 -38.49 -17.02
CA ALA A 549 15.27 -38.51 -15.65
C ALA A 549 14.30 -37.35 -15.40
N VAL A 550 14.67 -36.13 -15.81
CA VAL A 550 13.81 -34.96 -15.70
C VAL A 550 12.57 -35.09 -16.60
N ALA A 551 12.71 -35.64 -17.80
CA ALA A 551 11.57 -35.90 -18.70
C ALA A 551 10.55 -36.88 -18.09
N ARG A 552 11.00 -37.95 -17.43
CA ARG A 552 10.11 -38.87 -16.71
C ARG A 552 9.36 -38.19 -15.55
N GLU A 553 10.06 -37.32 -14.83
CA GLU A 553 9.44 -36.53 -13.75
C GLU A 553 8.37 -35.57 -14.31
N LEU A 554 8.66 -34.91 -15.41
CA LEU A 554 7.68 -34.05 -16.12
C LEU A 554 6.43 -34.84 -16.50
N LEU A 555 6.58 -36.01 -17.13
CA LEU A 555 5.46 -36.85 -17.55
C LEU A 555 4.67 -37.45 -16.38
N THR A 556 5.25 -37.53 -15.17
CA THR A 556 4.49 -37.90 -13.96
C THR A 556 3.52 -36.78 -13.55
N ILE A 557 3.90 -35.52 -13.79
CA ILE A 557 3.07 -34.34 -13.45
C ILE A 557 2.11 -34.00 -14.59
N GLU A 558 2.58 -34.08 -15.85
CA GLU A 558 1.83 -33.77 -17.07
C GLU A 558 1.87 -34.95 -18.06
N PRO A 559 1.09 -36.00 -17.86
CA PRO A 559 1.11 -37.20 -18.72
C PRO A 559 0.72 -36.94 -20.18
N THR A 560 -0.04 -35.87 -20.40
CA THR A 560 -0.53 -35.47 -21.73
C THR A 560 0.44 -34.55 -22.49
N PHE A 561 1.60 -34.23 -21.93
CA PHE A 561 2.59 -33.36 -22.59
C PHE A 561 3.00 -33.91 -23.97
N ARG A 562 3.03 -33.02 -24.98
CA ARG A 562 3.50 -33.30 -26.34
C ARG A 562 4.41 -32.19 -26.80
N VAL A 563 5.60 -32.57 -27.34
CA VAL A 563 6.61 -31.60 -27.80
C VAL A 563 6.05 -30.71 -28.89
N SER A 564 5.42 -31.29 -29.92
CA SER A 564 4.88 -30.53 -31.06
C SER A 564 3.80 -29.52 -30.61
N THR A 565 2.89 -29.93 -29.70
CA THR A 565 1.89 -29.04 -29.13
C THR A 565 2.53 -27.89 -28.35
N PHE A 566 3.51 -28.18 -27.49
CA PHE A 566 4.21 -27.17 -26.70
C PHE A 566 4.95 -26.16 -27.58
N ILE A 567 5.74 -26.59 -28.55
CA ILE A 567 6.50 -25.74 -29.47
C ILE A 567 5.58 -24.84 -30.31
N SER A 568 4.39 -25.31 -30.68
CA SER A 568 3.45 -24.54 -31.50
C SER A 568 3.03 -23.21 -30.88
N TRP A 569 2.96 -23.13 -29.56
CA TRP A 569 2.54 -21.92 -28.85
C TRP A 569 3.64 -21.23 -28.03
N TYR A 570 4.81 -21.89 -27.83
CA TYR A 570 5.88 -21.29 -27.02
C TYR A 570 6.41 -19.99 -27.63
N PRO A 571 6.68 -18.94 -26.84
CA PRO A 571 6.79 -17.56 -27.36
C PRO A 571 8.17 -17.17 -27.89
N LEU A 572 9.15 -18.09 -27.98
CA LEU A 572 10.45 -17.80 -28.59
C LEU A 572 10.27 -17.31 -30.02
N GLN A 573 10.95 -16.20 -30.37
CA GLN A 573 10.78 -15.54 -31.67
C GLN A 573 11.76 -16.04 -32.72
N ARG A 574 12.97 -16.45 -32.30
CA ARG A 574 14.00 -16.94 -33.21
C ARG A 574 13.73 -18.40 -33.54
N THR A 575 13.65 -18.72 -34.83
CA THR A 575 13.38 -20.08 -35.30
C THR A 575 14.46 -21.08 -34.80
N ASP A 576 15.72 -20.64 -34.74
CA ASP A 576 16.81 -21.48 -34.26
C ASP A 576 16.68 -21.83 -32.77
N ASP A 577 16.17 -20.91 -31.94
CA ASP A 577 15.95 -21.15 -30.52
C ASP A 577 14.82 -22.15 -30.32
N LEU A 578 13.71 -22.02 -31.10
CA LEU A 578 12.62 -23.00 -31.10
C LEU A 578 13.10 -24.38 -31.56
N ALA A 579 13.86 -24.45 -32.63
CA ALA A 579 14.42 -25.72 -33.15
C ALA A 579 15.35 -26.39 -32.13
N ARG A 580 16.19 -25.62 -31.44
CA ARG A 580 17.05 -26.14 -30.36
C ARG A 580 16.22 -26.65 -29.19
N LEU A 581 15.18 -25.91 -28.76
CA LEU A 581 14.29 -26.33 -27.68
C LEU A 581 13.56 -27.63 -28.04
N GLU A 582 13.01 -27.70 -29.23
CA GLU A 582 12.35 -28.91 -29.77
C GLU A 582 13.27 -30.11 -29.80
N SER A 583 14.46 -29.94 -30.37
CA SER A 583 15.49 -30.98 -30.44
C SER A 583 15.89 -31.47 -29.04
N GLY A 584 16.17 -30.56 -28.12
CA GLY A 584 16.52 -30.91 -26.74
C GLY A 584 15.44 -31.71 -26.02
N LEU A 585 14.15 -31.33 -26.17
CA LEU A 585 13.04 -32.06 -25.57
C LEU A 585 12.88 -33.48 -26.17
N ARG A 586 13.06 -33.63 -27.50
CA ARG A 586 13.03 -34.95 -28.15
C ARG A 586 14.23 -35.85 -27.73
N ILE A 587 15.43 -35.28 -27.64
CA ILE A 587 16.62 -36.03 -27.13
C ILE A 587 16.39 -36.47 -25.67
N ALA A 588 15.72 -35.68 -24.87
CA ALA A 588 15.32 -36.06 -23.50
C ALA A 588 14.28 -37.17 -23.44
N GLY A 589 13.73 -37.64 -24.59
CA GLY A 589 12.77 -38.72 -24.67
C GLY A 589 11.31 -38.33 -24.39
N LEU A 590 10.98 -37.04 -24.52
CA LEU A 590 9.60 -36.57 -24.40
C LEU A 590 8.77 -36.92 -25.65
N PRO A 591 7.47 -37.28 -25.51
CA PRO A 591 6.62 -37.68 -26.65
C PRO A 591 6.32 -36.48 -27.56
N ASP A 592 6.16 -36.80 -28.85
CA ASP A 592 5.88 -35.81 -29.90
C ASP A 592 4.39 -35.42 -29.94
#